data_eaa5d33c8bc3be5acdc260f89b63ae7c
#
_entry.id   eaa5d33c8bc3be5acdc260f89b63ae7c
#
_cell.length_a   1.000
_cell.length_b   1.000
_cell.length_c   1.000
_cell.angle_alpha   90.00
_cell.angle_beta   90.00
_cell.angle_gamma   90.00
#
_symmetry.space_group_name_H-M   'P 1'
#
loop_
_entity.id
_entity.type
_entity.pdbx_description
1 polymer ?
#
loop_
_entity_poly.entity_id
_entity_poly.type
_entity_poly.pdbx_seq_one_letter_code
_entity_poly.pdbx_strand_id
1 'polypeptide(L)'
;MSKTKTISAFVTYVYRVDCPRNSSVDSIYLENSTVRLHAVAAGPKDGPVVVLLHGFPEFWHGWRKQIGPLANAGFRVIVPDQRGYNLSSKPRGVASYALTELVSDVIAIADQLGYQKILLAGHDWGAVVAWATALLHSERVAKLAVLNVPHPSVMRRFLYTRAGQMLRSWYILFFQIPWVPDKIFSAFNFYVGTRALLRSSRPGTFSPDDLTKYRAAWSQPGALTAMINWYRAALRYRIPFPDRTVCVPTRILWGERDKFLMSEMARESLPYCTSAEVFPFPDATHWLQHEEPEKVSQLLVEFFQS
;
A
#
# COMPACT_ATOMS: atom_id res chain seq x y z
N MET A 1 28.45 18.57 27.90
CA MET A 1 27.10 18.25 28.41
C MET A 1 26.37 17.45 27.36
N SER A 2 26.37 16.13 27.50
CA SER A 2 25.73 15.18 26.58
C SER A 2 24.23 15.15 26.84
N LYS A 3 23.41 15.50 25.84
CA LYS A 3 21.95 15.32 25.92
C LYS A 3 21.63 13.90 25.46
N THR A 4 21.49 13.03 26.43
CA THR A 4 20.90 11.70 26.25
C THR A 4 19.45 11.88 25.80
N LYS A 5 19.13 11.53 24.55
CA LYS A 5 17.73 11.44 24.07
C LYS A 5 17.09 10.21 24.73
N THR A 6 16.19 10.45 25.64
CA THR A 6 15.32 9.44 26.24
C THR A 6 14.42 8.87 25.15
N ILE A 7 14.57 7.57 24.87
CA ILE A 7 13.66 6.83 23.99
C ILE A 7 12.33 6.72 24.75
N SER A 8 11.31 7.37 24.25
CA SER A 8 9.94 7.34 24.78
C SER A 8 9.39 5.91 24.73
N ALA A 9 8.83 5.47 25.85
CA ALA A 9 8.26 4.14 26.04
C ALA A 9 7.14 3.87 25.02
N PHE A 10 7.28 2.79 24.26
CA PHE A 10 6.27 2.29 23.34
C PHE A 10 5.06 1.78 24.10
N VAL A 11 3.87 2.30 23.82
CA VAL A 11 2.59 1.72 24.30
C VAL A 11 2.24 0.62 23.31
N THR A 12 2.46 -0.62 23.72
CA THR A 12 2.14 -1.81 22.90
C THR A 12 0.70 -2.23 23.19
N TYR A 13 -0.18 -2.09 22.20
CA TYR A 13 -1.49 -2.74 22.22
C TYR A 13 -1.38 -4.04 21.44
N VAL A 14 -1.60 -5.17 22.09
CA VAL A 14 -1.55 -6.50 21.46
C VAL A 14 -2.92 -6.80 20.84
N TYR A 15 -3.04 -6.74 19.53
CA TYR A 15 -4.14 -7.34 18.79
C TYR A 15 -3.73 -8.75 18.36
N ARG A 16 -4.51 -9.77 18.77
CA ARG A 16 -4.34 -11.11 18.22
C ARG A 16 -4.91 -11.13 16.81
N VAL A 17 -4.06 -11.23 15.80
CA VAL A 17 -4.42 -11.69 14.47
C VAL A 17 -4.28 -13.22 14.51
N ASP A 18 -5.28 -13.93 14.00
CA ASP A 18 -5.22 -15.37 13.82
C ASP A 18 -4.12 -15.70 12.79
N CYS A 19 -2.88 -15.79 13.28
CA CYS A 19 -1.77 -16.37 12.55
C CYS A 19 -1.68 -17.83 13.01
N PRO A 20 -1.71 -18.82 12.09
CA PRO A 20 -1.44 -20.19 12.46
C PRO A 20 -0.01 -20.30 12.96
N ARG A 21 0.14 -20.63 14.25
CA ARG A 21 1.39 -20.81 15.02
C ARG A 21 2.08 -19.54 15.53
N ASN A 22 1.76 -19.14 16.75
CA ASN A 22 2.59 -18.42 17.76
C ASN A 22 3.32 -17.10 17.38
N SER A 23 2.95 -16.37 16.34
CA SER A 23 3.51 -15.05 16.11
C SER A 23 2.52 -13.98 16.59
N SER A 24 2.80 -13.37 17.73
CA SER A 24 2.12 -12.17 18.16
C SER A 24 2.39 -11.04 17.19
N VAL A 25 1.35 -10.40 16.72
CA VAL A 25 1.46 -9.19 15.90
C VAL A 25 1.44 -7.99 16.84
N ASP A 26 2.51 -7.21 16.82
CA ASP A 26 2.65 -6.01 17.64
C ASP A 26 2.03 -4.80 16.95
N SER A 27 1.23 -4.02 17.66
CA SER A 27 0.81 -2.68 17.23
C SER A 27 1.87 -1.68 17.65
N ILE A 28 2.43 -0.95 16.71
CA ILE A 28 3.47 0.06 16.96
C ILE A 28 3.09 1.41 16.35
N TYR A 29 3.71 2.47 16.83
CA TYR A 29 3.57 3.80 16.24
C TYR A 29 4.94 4.33 15.83
N LEU A 30 5.00 4.90 14.64
CA LEU A 30 6.18 5.50 14.04
C LEU A 30 5.89 6.97 13.74
N GLU A 31 6.87 7.85 13.88
CA GLU A 31 6.66 9.29 13.71
C GLU A 31 7.44 9.83 12.52
N ASN A 32 6.79 10.65 11.70
CA ASN A 32 7.45 11.42 10.65
C ASN A 32 7.11 12.89 10.85
N SER A 33 8.03 13.63 11.46
CA SER A 33 7.94 15.08 11.78
C SER A 33 6.54 15.56 12.21
N THR A 34 5.56 15.55 11.33
CA THR A 34 4.21 16.09 11.55
C THR A 34 3.12 15.02 11.64
N VAL A 35 3.43 13.76 11.38
CA VAL A 35 2.45 12.65 11.37
C VAL A 35 2.94 11.49 12.22
N ARG A 36 1.99 10.85 12.88
CA ARG A 36 2.16 9.59 13.60
C ARG A 36 1.49 8.49 12.82
N LEU A 37 2.25 7.47 12.44
CA LEU A 37 1.78 6.33 11.68
C LEU A 37 1.59 5.14 12.62
N HIS A 38 0.40 4.58 12.65
CA HIS A 38 0.17 3.27 13.22
C HIS A 38 0.70 2.22 12.25
N ALA A 39 1.33 1.18 12.76
CA ALA A 39 1.75 0.02 11.97
C ALA A 39 1.59 -1.27 12.77
N VAL A 40 1.43 -2.34 12.04
CA VAL A 40 1.49 -3.69 12.58
C VAL A 40 2.85 -4.28 12.26
N ALA A 41 3.47 -4.91 13.25
CA ALA A 41 4.81 -5.48 13.13
C ALA A 41 4.82 -6.96 13.55
N ALA A 42 5.51 -7.80 12.77
CA ALA A 42 5.65 -9.24 13.05
C ALA A 42 7.06 -9.74 12.67
N GLY A 43 7.40 -10.92 13.16
CA GLY A 43 8.69 -11.56 12.87
C GLY A 43 9.86 -11.04 13.72
N PRO A 44 11.07 -11.59 13.51
CA PRO A 44 12.24 -11.29 14.30
C PRO A 44 12.63 -9.81 14.20
N LYS A 45 13.02 -9.20 15.32
CA LYS A 45 13.33 -7.76 15.38
C LYS A 45 14.62 -7.40 14.63
N ASP A 46 15.50 -8.35 14.47
CA ASP A 46 16.81 -8.26 13.80
C ASP A 46 16.80 -8.83 12.37
N GLY A 47 15.65 -9.31 11.89
CA GLY A 47 15.49 -9.80 10.53
C GLY A 47 15.51 -8.69 9.48
N PRO A 48 15.77 -9.02 8.20
CA PRO A 48 15.62 -8.06 7.11
C PRO A 48 14.20 -7.48 7.08
N VAL A 49 14.08 -6.15 6.99
CA VAL A 49 12.77 -5.51 7.06
C VAL A 49 12.06 -5.54 5.72
N VAL A 50 10.79 -5.97 5.76
CA VAL A 50 9.83 -5.87 4.65
C VAL A 50 8.73 -4.88 5.05
N VAL A 51 8.55 -3.84 4.26
CA VAL A 51 7.46 -2.88 4.41
C VAL A 51 6.37 -3.19 3.38
N LEU A 52 5.13 -3.42 3.84
CA LEU A 52 3.98 -3.75 3.00
C LEU A 52 3.00 -2.57 2.98
N LEU A 53 2.85 -1.92 1.84
CA LEU A 53 1.98 -0.74 1.66
C LEU A 53 0.64 -1.14 1.06
N HIS A 54 -0.45 -0.90 1.78
CA HIS A 54 -1.82 -1.15 1.32
C HIS A 54 -2.33 -0.06 0.37
N GLY A 55 -3.45 -0.31 -0.30
CA GLY A 55 -4.12 0.62 -1.17
C GLY A 55 -5.43 1.22 -0.63
N PHE A 56 -6.22 1.80 -1.54
CA PHE A 56 -7.54 2.34 -1.27
C PHE A 56 -8.63 1.27 -1.52
N PRO A 57 -9.60 1.11 -0.66
CA PRO A 57 -9.80 1.79 0.63
C PRO A 57 -9.37 0.91 1.81
N GLU A 58 -8.20 0.27 1.72
CA GLU A 58 -7.71 -0.68 2.69
C GLU A 58 -7.00 -0.02 3.89
N PHE A 59 -6.41 -0.84 4.74
CA PHE A 59 -5.52 -0.49 5.84
C PHE A 59 -4.61 -1.71 6.08
N TRP A 60 -3.77 -1.76 7.11
CA TRP A 60 -2.83 -2.86 7.32
C TRP A 60 -3.45 -4.26 7.14
N HIS A 61 -4.76 -4.41 7.41
CA HIS A 61 -5.50 -5.68 7.28
C HIS A 61 -5.52 -6.23 5.84
N GLY A 62 -5.29 -5.39 4.85
CA GLY A 62 -5.13 -5.80 3.45
C GLY A 62 -4.02 -6.83 3.24
N TRP A 63 -3.00 -6.79 4.09
CA TRP A 63 -1.86 -7.69 4.04
C TRP A 63 -1.89 -8.82 5.08
N ARG A 64 -3.00 -9.02 5.83
CA ARG A 64 -3.10 -9.98 6.93
C ARG A 64 -2.66 -11.40 6.60
N LYS A 65 -2.89 -11.82 5.35
CA LYS A 65 -2.55 -13.19 4.89
C LYS A 65 -1.06 -13.35 4.53
N GLN A 66 -0.34 -12.26 4.27
CA GLN A 66 1.10 -12.26 3.93
C GLN A 66 1.99 -12.06 5.14
N ILE A 67 1.49 -11.46 6.22
CA ILE A 67 2.28 -11.16 7.43
C ILE A 67 2.92 -12.44 8.00
N GLY A 68 2.12 -13.47 8.26
CA GLY A 68 2.60 -14.72 8.84
C GLY A 68 3.66 -15.44 7.99
N PRO A 69 3.37 -15.72 6.71
CA PRO A 69 4.35 -16.36 5.82
C PRO A 69 5.69 -15.63 5.73
N LEU A 70 5.69 -14.30 5.62
CA LEU A 70 6.91 -13.49 5.58
C LEU A 70 7.64 -13.50 6.93
N ALA A 71 6.93 -13.36 8.05
CA ALA A 71 7.52 -13.43 9.38
C ALA A 71 8.15 -14.82 9.66
N ASN A 72 7.48 -15.90 9.24
CA ASN A 72 8.00 -17.27 9.36
C ASN A 72 9.22 -17.53 8.45
N ALA A 73 9.36 -16.78 7.37
CA ALA A 73 10.54 -16.81 6.50
C ALA A 73 11.73 -16.00 7.04
N GLY A 74 11.60 -15.41 8.25
CA GLY A 74 12.67 -14.69 8.94
C GLY A 74 12.68 -13.17 8.70
N PHE A 75 11.70 -12.61 8.04
CA PHE A 75 11.62 -11.18 7.81
C PHE A 75 10.99 -10.43 9.00
N ARG A 76 11.48 -9.23 9.29
CA ARG A 76 10.77 -8.25 10.10
C ARG A 76 9.73 -7.57 9.21
N VAL A 77 8.47 -7.93 9.37
CA VAL A 77 7.35 -7.43 8.56
C VAL A 77 6.75 -6.19 9.23
N ILE A 78 6.65 -5.09 8.49
CA ILE A 78 6.03 -3.84 8.94
C ILE A 78 4.91 -3.48 7.97
N VAL A 79 3.70 -3.35 8.48
CA VAL A 79 2.53 -3.00 7.68
C VAL A 79 1.90 -1.73 8.25
N PRO A 80 2.27 -0.55 7.74
CA PRO A 80 1.69 0.70 8.23
C PRO A 80 0.25 0.86 7.77
N ASP A 81 -0.58 1.47 8.62
CA ASP A 81 -1.70 2.26 8.14
C ASP A 81 -1.11 3.52 7.52
N GLN A 82 -1.17 3.65 6.22
CA GLN A 82 -0.58 4.80 5.56
C GLN A 82 -1.26 6.10 6.00
N ARG A 83 -0.59 7.23 5.84
CA ARG A 83 -1.09 8.57 6.19
C ARG A 83 -2.54 8.77 5.75
N GLY A 84 -3.42 9.13 6.68
CA GLY A 84 -4.84 9.32 6.40
C GLY A 84 -5.74 8.10 6.63
N TYR A 85 -5.17 6.93 6.82
CA TYR A 85 -5.91 5.68 6.97
C TYR A 85 -6.00 5.25 8.44
N ASN A 86 -7.10 4.57 8.79
CA ASN A 86 -7.36 3.89 10.05
C ASN A 86 -6.85 4.67 11.29
N LEU A 87 -5.85 4.17 12.00
CA LEU A 87 -5.33 4.75 13.24
C LEU A 87 -4.20 5.78 13.02
N SER A 88 -3.69 5.91 11.79
CA SER A 88 -2.67 6.90 11.47
C SER A 88 -3.20 8.33 11.44
N SER A 89 -2.33 9.31 11.59
CA SER A 89 -2.64 10.74 11.51
C SER A 89 -3.32 11.10 10.19
N LYS A 90 -4.27 12.03 10.30
CA LYS A 90 -5.07 12.54 9.17
C LYS A 90 -4.89 14.07 9.06
N PRO A 91 -3.69 14.52 8.60
CA PRO A 91 -3.40 15.95 8.49
C PRO A 91 -4.40 16.65 7.56
N ARG A 92 -4.67 17.93 7.85
CA ARG A 92 -5.59 18.73 7.05
C ARG A 92 -4.95 19.16 5.73
N GLY A 93 -5.80 19.39 4.74
CA GLY A 93 -5.37 19.91 3.44
C GLY A 93 -4.92 18.81 2.47
N VAL A 94 -5.13 19.07 1.17
CA VAL A 94 -4.82 18.13 0.09
C VAL A 94 -3.31 17.98 -0.08
N ALA A 95 -2.53 19.04 0.12
CA ALA A 95 -1.07 19.04 0.00
C ALA A 95 -0.39 18.03 0.92
N SER A 96 -0.96 17.80 2.11
CA SER A 96 -0.45 16.82 3.08
C SER A 96 -0.45 15.37 2.55
N TYR A 97 -1.10 15.12 1.44
CA TYR A 97 -1.20 13.82 0.77
C TYR A 97 -0.47 13.79 -0.57
N ALA A 98 0.39 14.77 -0.84
CA ALA A 98 1.27 14.76 -2.01
C ALA A 98 2.17 13.52 -1.95
N LEU A 99 2.49 12.95 -3.12
CA LEU A 99 3.23 11.70 -3.19
C LEU A 99 4.63 11.80 -2.53
N THR A 100 5.24 13.00 -2.52
CA THR A 100 6.48 13.29 -1.77
C THR A 100 6.33 13.07 -0.28
N GLU A 101 5.19 13.47 0.29
CA GLU A 101 4.89 13.26 1.69
C GLU A 101 4.72 11.78 2.03
N LEU A 102 4.07 11.03 1.12
CA LEU A 102 3.85 9.60 1.27
C LEU A 102 5.16 8.81 1.17
N VAL A 103 6.05 9.21 0.27
CA VAL A 103 7.40 8.66 0.16
C VAL A 103 8.22 8.97 1.40
N SER A 104 8.13 10.20 1.93
CA SER A 104 8.85 10.57 3.16
C SER A 104 8.40 9.72 4.36
N ASP A 105 7.15 9.30 4.42
CA ASP A 105 6.67 8.37 5.46
C ASP A 105 7.37 7.02 5.38
N VAL A 106 7.56 6.47 4.18
CA VAL A 106 8.26 5.19 3.99
C VAL A 106 9.72 5.29 4.41
N ILE A 107 10.38 6.39 4.06
CA ILE A 107 11.78 6.64 4.47
C ILE A 107 11.88 6.80 6.00
N ALA A 108 10.96 7.55 6.61
CA ALA A 108 10.94 7.73 8.06
C ALA A 108 10.70 6.40 8.81
N ILE A 109 9.88 5.49 8.29
CA ILE A 109 9.71 4.14 8.83
C ILE A 109 11.06 3.40 8.83
N ALA A 110 11.78 3.42 7.72
CA ALA A 110 13.10 2.79 7.62
C ALA A 110 14.11 3.39 8.61
N ASP A 111 14.15 4.72 8.70
CA ASP A 111 15.08 5.44 9.57
C ASP A 111 14.83 5.16 11.07
N GLN A 112 13.57 5.20 11.52
CA GLN A 112 13.23 4.93 12.91
C GLN A 112 13.48 3.49 13.33
N LEU A 113 13.37 2.55 12.40
CA LEU A 113 13.70 1.15 12.65
C LEU A 113 15.19 0.85 12.48
N GLY A 114 16.01 1.82 12.08
CA GLY A 114 17.46 1.69 11.95
C GLY A 114 17.92 0.98 10.67
N TYR A 115 17.06 0.87 9.64
CA TYR A 115 17.39 0.19 8.39
C TYR A 115 17.83 1.19 7.31
N GLN A 116 19.00 0.96 6.74
CA GLN A 116 19.48 1.75 5.60
C GLN A 116 18.75 1.38 4.30
N LYS A 117 18.45 0.10 4.11
CA LYS A 117 17.67 -0.40 2.96
C LYS A 117 16.53 -1.27 3.44
N ILE A 118 15.42 -1.21 2.73
CA ILE A 118 14.22 -2.00 2.99
C ILE A 118 13.85 -2.84 1.77
N LEU A 119 13.20 -3.96 2.03
CA LEU A 119 12.41 -4.69 1.04
C LEU A 119 11.03 -4.06 1.03
N LEU A 120 10.53 -3.71 -0.15
CA LEU A 120 9.30 -2.92 -0.27
C LEU A 120 8.29 -3.64 -1.15
N ALA A 121 7.06 -3.81 -0.64
CA ALA A 121 5.94 -4.27 -1.44
C ALA A 121 4.77 -3.30 -1.33
N GLY A 122 4.01 -3.14 -2.42
CA GLY A 122 2.83 -2.30 -2.43
C GLY A 122 1.71 -2.84 -3.31
N HIS A 123 0.48 -2.56 -2.92
CA HIS A 123 -0.73 -2.85 -3.67
C HIS A 123 -1.51 -1.56 -3.89
N ASP A 124 -2.13 -1.35 -5.07
CA ASP A 124 -2.92 -0.17 -5.42
C ASP A 124 -2.17 1.13 -5.10
N TRP A 125 -2.72 2.07 -4.33
CA TRP A 125 -2.01 3.28 -3.91
C TRP A 125 -0.69 3.00 -3.19
N GLY A 126 -0.60 1.90 -2.43
CA GLY A 126 0.66 1.48 -1.83
C GLY A 126 1.72 1.13 -2.88
N ALA A 127 1.32 0.57 -4.02
CA ALA A 127 2.25 0.33 -5.14
C ALA A 127 2.66 1.63 -5.84
N VAL A 128 1.76 2.63 -5.94
CA VAL A 128 2.13 3.98 -6.43
C VAL A 128 3.22 4.59 -5.55
N VAL A 129 3.07 4.51 -4.23
CA VAL A 129 4.08 4.99 -3.27
C VAL A 129 5.37 4.18 -3.38
N ALA A 130 5.27 2.85 -3.51
CA ALA A 130 6.42 1.97 -3.64
C ALA A 130 7.24 2.24 -4.91
N TRP A 131 6.59 2.41 -6.06
CA TRP A 131 7.24 2.86 -7.31
C TRP A 131 7.95 4.21 -7.12
N ALA A 132 7.25 5.18 -6.52
CA ALA A 132 7.82 6.51 -6.29
C ALA A 132 9.02 6.46 -5.33
N THR A 133 8.96 5.66 -4.28
CA THR A 133 10.08 5.45 -3.36
C THR A 133 11.29 4.87 -4.08
N ALA A 134 11.10 3.85 -4.92
CA ALA A 134 12.19 3.25 -5.69
C ALA A 134 12.79 4.18 -6.74
N LEU A 135 11.98 5.08 -7.31
CA LEU A 135 12.43 6.09 -8.31
C LEU A 135 13.18 7.26 -7.67
N LEU A 136 12.78 7.68 -6.46
CA LEU A 136 13.34 8.85 -5.78
C LEU A 136 14.46 8.50 -4.80
N HIS A 137 14.43 7.28 -4.25
CA HIS A 137 15.32 6.80 -3.21
C HIS A 137 15.75 5.35 -3.46
N SER A 138 16.30 5.10 -4.66
CA SER A 138 16.75 3.76 -5.05
C SER A 138 17.80 3.18 -4.09
N GLU A 139 18.62 4.04 -3.47
CA GLU A 139 19.61 3.66 -2.46
C GLU A 139 18.97 3.15 -1.15
N ARG A 140 17.69 3.44 -0.92
CA ARG A 140 16.95 3.02 0.29
C ARG A 140 16.10 1.76 0.07
N VAL A 141 15.94 1.32 -1.18
CA VAL A 141 15.15 0.12 -1.53
C VAL A 141 16.08 -0.98 -2.02
N ALA A 142 16.04 -2.14 -1.37
CA ALA A 142 16.82 -3.30 -1.78
C ALA A 142 16.15 -4.07 -2.93
N LYS A 143 14.83 -4.31 -2.82
CA LYS A 143 13.99 -4.95 -3.82
C LYS A 143 12.58 -4.38 -3.75
N LEU A 144 11.90 -4.34 -4.90
CA LEU A 144 10.55 -3.80 -5.05
C LEU A 144 9.58 -4.87 -5.56
N ALA A 145 8.49 -5.12 -4.85
CA ALA A 145 7.36 -5.91 -5.34
C ALA A 145 6.13 -5.03 -5.48
N VAL A 146 5.45 -5.08 -6.62
CA VAL A 146 4.23 -4.30 -6.87
C VAL A 146 3.09 -5.19 -7.33
N LEU A 147 1.91 -4.96 -6.77
CA LEU A 147 0.72 -5.72 -7.04
C LEU A 147 -0.31 -4.83 -7.75
N ASN A 148 -0.70 -5.25 -8.94
CA ASN A 148 -1.77 -4.63 -9.75
C ASN A 148 -1.63 -3.12 -9.97
N VAL A 149 -0.42 -2.57 -10.08
CA VAL A 149 -0.21 -1.17 -10.47
C VAL A 149 1.00 -1.07 -11.39
N PRO A 150 0.89 -0.39 -12.53
CA PRO A 150 1.98 -0.23 -13.47
C PRO A 150 2.98 0.84 -13.01
N HIS A 151 4.12 0.87 -13.69
CA HIS A 151 5.04 1.99 -13.59
C HIS A 151 4.34 3.33 -13.87
N PRO A 152 4.66 4.43 -13.15
CA PRO A 152 3.96 5.72 -13.30
C PRO A 152 3.92 6.26 -14.74
N SER A 153 4.99 6.06 -15.51
CA SER A 153 5.05 6.47 -16.94
C SER A 153 4.04 5.69 -17.81
N VAL A 154 3.83 4.40 -17.51
CA VAL A 154 2.85 3.57 -18.20
C VAL A 154 1.44 4.00 -17.83
N MET A 155 1.16 4.19 -16.53
CA MET A 155 -0.14 4.68 -16.06
C MET A 155 -0.50 5.99 -16.76
N ARG A 156 0.42 6.95 -16.78
CA ARG A 156 0.21 8.22 -17.45
C ARG A 156 -0.08 8.03 -18.95
N ARG A 157 0.73 7.23 -19.68
CA ARG A 157 0.53 6.96 -21.09
C ARG A 157 -0.86 6.38 -21.36
N PHE A 158 -1.26 5.35 -20.62
CA PHE A 158 -2.55 4.69 -20.81
C PHE A 158 -3.74 5.60 -20.51
N LEU A 159 -3.66 6.46 -19.49
CA LEU A 159 -4.70 7.45 -19.18
C LEU A 159 -4.93 8.45 -20.31
N TYR A 160 -3.92 8.72 -21.16
CA TYR A 160 -4.07 9.67 -22.28
C TYR A 160 -4.27 9.00 -23.64
N THR A 161 -3.95 7.72 -23.78
CA THR A 161 -3.93 7.07 -25.11
C THR A 161 -4.87 5.86 -25.22
N ARG A 162 -5.42 5.35 -24.12
CA ARG A 162 -6.26 4.16 -24.10
C ARG A 162 -7.65 4.48 -23.54
N ALA A 163 -8.66 4.55 -24.40
CA ALA A 163 -10.05 4.82 -24.00
C ALA A 163 -10.56 3.84 -22.94
N GLY A 164 -10.17 2.56 -23.03
CA GLY A 164 -10.52 1.54 -22.04
C GLY A 164 -10.00 1.87 -20.63
N GLN A 165 -8.76 2.41 -20.51
CA GLN A 165 -8.23 2.84 -19.22
C GLN A 165 -8.89 4.13 -18.74
N MET A 166 -9.14 5.08 -19.62
CA MET A 166 -9.87 6.32 -19.27
C MET A 166 -11.22 6.01 -18.64
N LEU A 167 -11.98 5.09 -19.26
CA LEU A 167 -13.29 4.65 -18.76
C LEU A 167 -13.18 3.95 -17.40
N ARG A 168 -12.19 3.08 -17.21
CA ARG A 168 -11.96 2.40 -15.92
C ARG A 168 -11.56 3.37 -14.80
N SER A 169 -10.93 4.50 -15.16
CA SER A 169 -10.40 5.49 -14.21
C SER A 169 -11.35 6.67 -13.93
N TRP A 170 -12.62 6.61 -14.37
CA TRP A 170 -13.60 7.69 -14.21
C TRP A 170 -13.74 8.19 -12.78
N TYR A 171 -13.61 7.29 -11.81
CA TYR A 171 -13.75 7.59 -10.39
C TYR A 171 -12.67 8.55 -9.86
N ILE A 172 -11.50 8.62 -10.51
CA ILE A 172 -10.45 9.59 -10.17
C ILE A 172 -10.98 11.02 -10.32
N LEU A 173 -11.73 11.29 -11.39
CA LEU A 173 -12.38 12.60 -11.62
C LEU A 173 -13.54 12.82 -10.65
N PHE A 174 -14.34 11.79 -10.37
CA PHE A 174 -15.41 11.84 -9.39
C PHE A 174 -14.89 12.26 -8.00
N PHE A 175 -13.74 11.72 -7.58
CA PHE A 175 -13.12 12.07 -6.30
C PHE A 175 -12.59 13.51 -6.22
N GLN A 176 -12.51 14.24 -7.34
CA GLN A 176 -12.16 15.67 -7.30
C GLN A 176 -13.32 16.55 -6.80
N ILE A 177 -14.55 16.08 -6.87
CA ILE A 177 -15.73 16.85 -6.42
C ILE A 177 -15.64 17.01 -4.89
N PRO A 178 -15.78 18.24 -4.35
CA PRO A 178 -15.78 18.46 -2.91
C PRO A 178 -17.00 17.80 -2.25
N TRP A 179 -16.80 17.13 -1.12
CA TRP A 179 -17.80 16.55 -0.19
C TRP A 179 -18.72 15.46 -0.77
N VAL A 180 -19.00 15.47 -2.07
CA VAL A 180 -19.93 14.53 -2.71
C VAL A 180 -19.44 13.08 -2.61
N PRO A 181 -18.21 12.74 -3.00
CA PRO A 181 -17.68 11.39 -2.83
C PRO A 181 -17.66 10.94 -1.36
N ASP A 182 -17.26 11.86 -0.46
CA ASP A 182 -17.21 11.60 0.99
C ASP A 182 -18.60 11.19 1.51
N LYS A 183 -19.65 11.95 1.16
CA LYS A 183 -21.03 11.66 1.57
C LYS A 183 -21.58 10.37 0.95
N ILE A 184 -21.35 10.15 -0.35
CA ILE A 184 -21.82 8.94 -1.04
C ILE A 184 -21.15 7.69 -0.48
N PHE A 185 -19.83 7.74 -0.25
CA PHE A 185 -19.10 6.60 0.28
C PHE A 185 -19.51 6.25 1.71
N SER A 186 -19.75 7.27 2.56
CA SER A 186 -20.15 7.07 3.97
C SER A 186 -21.64 6.77 4.15
N ALA A 187 -22.47 7.01 3.14
CA ALA A 187 -23.91 6.79 3.23
C ALA A 187 -24.27 5.34 3.57
N PHE A 188 -25.35 5.18 4.35
CA PHE A 188 -25.89 3.87 4.74
C PHE A 188 -24.82 2.91 5.30
N ASN A 189 -24.04 3.38 6.28
CA ASN A 189 -22.97 2.63 6.90
C ASN A 189 -21.94 2.07 5.88
N PHE A 190 -21.45 2.95 5.01
CA PHE A 190 -20.46 2.63 3.98
C PHE A 190 -20.92 1.56 2.96
N TYR A 191 -22.23 1.50 2.70
CA TYR A 191 -22.81 0.54 1.77
C TYR A 191 -22.14 0.58 0.39
N VAL A 192 -21.91 1.79 -0.15
CA VAL A 192 -21.29 1.97 -1.47
C VAL A 192 -19.86 1.44 -1.48
N GLY A 193 -19.05 1.77 -0.48
CA GLY A 193 -17.68 1.24 -0.34
C GLY A 193 -17.63 -0.28 -0.22
N THR A 194 -18.48 -0.83 0.63
CA THR A 194 -18.64 -2.29 0.81
C THR A 194 -19.03 -2.97 -0.51
N ARG A 195 -20.01 -2.43 -1.23
CA ARG A 195 -20.45 -2.97 -2.53
C ARG A 195 -19.36 -2.85 -3.60
N ALA A 196 -18.55 -1.78 -3.57
CA ALA A 196 -17.44 -1.61 -4.49
C ALA A 196 -16.39 -2.72 -4.29
N LEU A 197 -15.99 -3.02 -3.05
CA LEU A 197 -15.10 -4.14 -2.73
C LEU A 197 -15.66 -5.47 -3.24
N LEU A 198 -16.90 -5.80 -2.87
CA LEU A 198 -17.53 -7.08 -3.24
C LEU A 198 -17.74 -7.25 -4.75
N ARG A 199 -18.03 -6.16 -5.48
CA ARG A 199 -18.24 -6.21 -6.94
C ARG A 199 -16.95 -6.25 -7.73
N SER A 200 -15.85 -5.77 -7.17
CA SER A 200 -14.54 -5.73 -7.83
C SER A 200 -13.67 -6.93 -7.52
N SER A 201 -14.03 -7.74 -6.53
CA SER A 201 -13.34 -8.97 -6.14
C SER A 201 -14.07 -10.23 -6.59
N ARG A 202 -13.41 -11.39 -6.46
CA ARG A 202 -14.06 -12.70 -6.59
C ARG A 202 -15.05 -12.90 -5.43
N PRO A 203 -16.14 -13.66 -5.65
CA PRO A 203 -17.05 -14.05 -4.57
C PRO A 203 -16.30 -14.73 -3.42
N GLY A 204 -16.60 -14.34 -2.18
CA GLY A 204 -15.96 -14.91 -0.98
C GLY A 204 -14.60 -14.32 -0.59
N THR A 205 -14.04 -13.39 -1.36
CA THR A 205 -12.75 -12.73 -1.07
C THR A 205 -12.76 -12.00 0.27
N PHE A 206 -13.83 -11.29 0.57
CA PHE A 206 -14.03 -10.56 1.81
C PHE A 206 -15.15 -11.18 2.64
N SER A 207 -14.82 -11.64 3.85
CA SER A 207 -15.79 -12.15 4.81
C SER A 207 -16.63 -11.01 5.45
N PRO A 208 -17.77 -11.31 6.09
CA PRO A 208 -18.52 -10.31 6.87
C PRO A 208 -17.69 -9.65 7.97
N ASP A 209 -16.75 -10.38 8.58
CA ASP A 209 -15.82 -9.86 9.58
C ASP A 209 -14.82 -8.87 8.96
N ASP A 210 -14.24 -9.22 7.82
CA ASP A 210 -13.38 -8.28 7.05
C ASP A 210 -14.12 -6.98 6.77
N LEU A 211 -15.34 -7.05 6.25
CA LEU A 211 -16.14 -5.86 5.93
C LEU A 211 -16.48 -5.03 7.17
N THR A 212 -16.64 -5.68 8.32
CA THR A 212 -16.84 -4.97 9.60
C THR A 212 -15.58 -4.20 10.01
N LYS A 213 -14.40 -4.82 9.88
CA LYS A 213 -13.10 -4.18 10.13
C LYS A 213 -12.85 -3.01 9.16
N TYR A 214 -13.15 -3.17 7.87
CA TYR A 214 -13.05 -2.08 6.89
C TYR A 214 -13.96 -0.90 7.26
N ARG A 215 -15.22 -1.14 7.58
CA ARG A 215 -16.14 -0.07 8.03
C ARG A 215 -15.63 0.65 9.27
N ALA A 216 -15.10 -0.08 10.24
CA ALA A 216 -14.50 0.52 11.44
C ALA A 216 -13.30 1.43 11.10
N ALA A 217 -12.43 1.00 10.18
CA ALA A 217 -11.30 1.81 9.72
C ALA A 217 -11.75 3.06 8.95
N TRP A 218 -12.75 2.95 8.08
CA TRP A 218 -13.31 4.08 7.33
C TRP A 218 -14.07 5.07 8.21
N SER A 219 -14.63 4.61 9.32
CA SER A 219 -15.37 5.43 10.29
C SER A 219 -14.47 6.26 11.19
N GLN A 220 -13.15 6.04 11.17
CA GLN A 220 -12.23 6.87 11.95
C GLN A 220 -12.38 8.35 11.57
N PRO A 221 -12.40 9.28 12.53
CA PRO A 221 -12.60 10.69 12.25
C PRO A 221 -11.65 11.21 11.16
N GLY A 222 -12.21 11.74 10.06
CA GLY A 222 -11.46 12.29 8.95
C GLY A 222 -10.84 11.27 7.97
N ALA A 223 -10.94 9.96 8.24
CA ALA A 223 -10.29 8.94 7.40
C ALA A 223 -10.75 8.98 5.95
N LEU A 224 -12.04 9.03 5.72
CA LEU A 224 -12.60 9.01 4.36
C LEU A 224 -12.13 10.20 3.51
N THR A 225 -12.21 11.41 4.05
CA THR A 225 -11.72 12.62 3.37
C THR A 225 -10.20 12.53 3.14
N ALA A 226 -9.45 12.03 4.10
CA ALA A 226 -8.02 11.82 3.99
C ALA A 226 -7.66 10.83 2.88
N MET A 227 -8.32 9.68 2.82
CA MET A 227 -8.15 8.69 1.76
C MET A 227 -8.46 9.26 0.37
N ILE A 228 -9.57 10.01 0.22
CA ILE A 228 -9.95 10.66 -1.04
C ILE A 228 -8.95 11.76 -1.42
N ASN A 229 -8.34 12.42 -0.44
CA ASN A 229 -7.32 13.45 -0.71
C ASN A 229 -6.07 12.91 -1.40
N TRP A 230 -5.76 11.61 -1.35
CA TRP A 230 -4.71 10.99 -2.16
C TRP A 230 -4.96 11.18 -3.66
N TYR A 231 -6.19 10.94 -4.10
CA TYR A 231 -6.61 11.16 -5.49
C TYR A 231 -6.61 12.64 -5.87
N ARG A 232 -7.02 13.51 -4.93
CA ARG A 232 -7.00 14.97 -5.15
C ARG A 232 -5.58 15.48 -5.24
N ALA A 233 -4.68 14.99 -4.40
CA ALA A 233 -3.28 15.37 -4.38
C ALA A 233 -2.54 14.93 -5.65
N ALA A 234 -2.78 13.72 -6.13
CA ALA A 234 -2.13 13.18 -7.33
C ALA A 234 -2.36 14.01 -8.60
N LEU A 235 -3.51 14.69 -8.70
CA LEU A 235 -3.77 15.58 -9.84
C LEU A 235 -3.20 16.98 -9.65
N ARG A 236 -3.05 17.45 -8.39
CA ARG A 236 -2.64 18.82 -8.07
C ARG A 236 -1.15 18.97 -7.83
N TYR A 237 -0.51 17.96 -7.23
CA TYR A 237 0.90 17.98 -6.81
C TYR A 237 1.65 16.89 -7.57
N ARG A 238 2.07 17.23 -8.79
CA ARG A 238 2.83 16.30 -9.64
C ARG A 238 4.28 16.28 -9.21
N ILE A 239 4.88 15.10 -9.15
CA ILE A 239 6.32 14.95 -8.95
C ILE A 239 6.96 14.77 -10.32
N PRO A 240 7.92 15.62 -10.70
CA PRO A 240 8.83 15.29 -11.79
C PRO A 240 9.80 14.22 -11.27
N PHE A 241 9.74 13.01 -11.78
CA PHE A 241 10.76 12.02 -11.51
C PHE A 241 12.03 12.42 -12.29
N PRO A 242 13.19 12.58 -11.62
CA PRO A 242 14.43 12.97 -12.28
C PRO A 242 14.90 11.89 -13.26
N ASP A 243 14.74 10.62 -12.91
CA ASP A 243 14.86 9.47 -13.78
C ASP A 243 13.53 8.72 -13.84
N ARG A 244 13.29 8.07 -14.96
CA ARG A 244 12.11 7.22 -15.17
C ARG A 244 12.44 5.74 -15.10
N THR A 245 13.67 5.38 -14.80
CA THR A 245 14.14 4.00 -14.77
C THR A 245 14.29 3.55 -13.33
N VAL A 246 13.60 2.49 -12.96
CA VAL A 246 13.76 1.83 -11.67
C VAL A 246 14.98 0.94 -11.71
N CYS A 247 15.99 1.26 -10.89
CA CYS A 247 17.28 0.58 -10.86
C CYS A 247 17.37 -0.58 -9.87
N VAL A 248 16.32 -0.82 -9.08
CA VAL A 248 16.28 -1.92 -8.12
C VAL A 248 15.60 -3.15 -8.70
N PRO A 249 15.99 -4.38 -8.32
CA PRO A 249 15.28 -5.59 -8.74
C PRO A 249 13.80 -5.47 -8.42
N THR A 250 12.95 -5.74 -9.41
CA THR A 250 11.51 -5.48 -9.33
C THR A 250 10.70 -6.72 -9.71
N ARG A 251 9.67 -7.04 -8.93
CA ARG A 251 8.69 -8.08 -9.22
C ARG A 251 7.31 -7.47 -9.34
N ILE A 252 6.64 -7.73 -10.47
CA ILE A 252 5.28 -7.26 -10.76
C ILE A 252 4.35 -8.47 -10.71
N LEU A 253 3.40 -8.46 -9.78
CA LEU A 253 2.36 -9.46 -9.62
C LEU A 253 1.06 -8.87 -10.14
N TRP A 254 0.35 -9.55 -11.06
CA TRP A 254 -0.80 -8.95 -11.69
C TRP A 254 -1.98 -9.88 -11.84
N GLY A 255 -3.13 -9.52 -11.26
CA GLY A 255 -4.40 -10.18 -11.48
C GLY A 255 -5.02 -9.72 -12.82
N GLU A 256 -5.13 -10.64 -13.79
CA GLU A 256 -5.54 -10.29 -15.16
C GLU A 256 -7.01 -9.89 -15.29
N ARG A 257 -7.84 -10.24 -14.28
CA ARG A 257 -9.26 -9.83 -14.21
C ARG A 257 -9.47 -8.51 -13.48
N ASP A 258 -8.43 -7.69 -13.35
CA ASP A 258 -8.51 -6.36 -12.75
C ASP A 258 -9.52 -5.47 -13.50
N LYS A 259 -10.49 -4.92 -12.75
CA LYS A 259 -11.53 -4.03 -13.29
C LYS A 259 -11.11 -2.57 -13.37
N PHE A 260 -10.03 -2.20 -12.67
CA PHE A 260 -9.54 -0.82 -12.58
C PHE A 260 -8.39 -0.54 -13.54
N LEU A 261 -7.51 -1.52 -13.71
CA LEU A 261 -6.28 -1.36 -14.47
C LEU A 261 -6.17 -2.47 -15.56
N MET A 262 -5.78 -2.07 -16.76
CA MET A 262 -5.63 -2.98 -17.90
C MET A 262 -4.40 -3.87 -17.70
N SER A 263 -4.52 -5.17 -17.94
CA SER A 263 -3.47 -6.16 -17.66
C SER A 263 -2.19 -5.97 -18.51
N GLU A 264 -2.33 -5.40 -19.70
CA GLU A 264 -1.19 -5.10 -20.58
C GLU A 264 -0.18 -4.13 -19.93
N MET A 265 -0.65 -3.31 -18.98
CA MET A 265 0.21 -2.35 -18.27
C MET A 265 1.33 -3.03 -17.49
N ALA A 266 1.13 -4.28 -17.04
CA ALA A 266 2.17 -5.03 -16.33
C ALA A 266 3.41 -5.20 -17.19
N ARG A 267 3.25 -5.75 -18.39
CA ARG A 267 4.36 -5.99 -19.35
C ARG A 267 4.95 -4.69 -19.89
N GLU A 268 4.09 -3.70 -20.12
CA GLU A 268 4.50 -2.37 -20.59
C GLU A 268 5.34 -1.61 -19.55
N SER A 269 5.37 -2.07 -18.31
CA SER A 269 6.22 -1.52 -17.23
C SER A 269 7.66 -2.03 -17.29
N LEU A 270 7.93 -3.19 -17.89
CA LEU A 270 9.25 -3.81 -17.95
C LEU A 270 10.34 -2.89 -18.55
N PRO A 271 10.09 -2.16 -19.66
CA PRO A 271 11.11 -1.27 -20.24
C PRO A 271 11.55 -0.10 -19.33
N TYR A 272 10.84 0.13 -18.24
CA TYR A 272 11.16 1.16 -17.25
C TYR A 272 11.91 0.62 -16.03
N CYS A 273 12.39 -0.62 -16.08
CA CYS A 273 13.14 -1.27 -15.00
C CYS A 273 14.43 -1.87 -15.56
N THR A 274 15.54 -1.76 -14.85
CA THR A 274 16.80 -2.41 -15.23
C THR A 274 16.75 -3.92 -15.07
N SER A 275 15.98 -4.41 -14.09
CA SER A 275 15.74 -5.82 -13.82
C SER A 275 14.33 -6.00 -13.27
N ALA A 276 13.44 -6.58 -14.07
CA ALA A 276 12.06 -6.84 -13.63
C ALA A 276 11.48 -8.09 -14.26
N GLU A 277 10.57 -8.71 -13.53
CA GLU A 277 9.79 -9.87 -13.96
C GLU A 277 8.30 -9.66 -13.66
N VAL A 278 7.43 -10.25 -14.49
CA VAL A 278 5.98 -10.19 -14.35
C VAL A 278 5.43 -11.58 -14.09
N PHE A 279 4.63 -11.71 -13.03
CA PHE A 279 3.88 -12.92 -12.71
C PHE A 279 2.38 -12.66 -12.86
N PRO A 280 1.76 -13.16 -13.94
CA PRO A 280 0.32 -13.03 -14.15
C PRO A 280 -0.44 -14.04 -13.30
N PHE A 281 -1.62 -13.62 -12.85
CA PHE A 281 -2.61 -14.44 -12.18
C PHE A 281 -3.92 -14.40 -13.00
N PRO A 282 -4.14 -15.38 -13.89
CA PRO A 282 -5.22 -15.32 -14.89
C PRO A 282 -6.62 -15.17 -14.31
N ASP A 283 -6.85 -15.73 -13.12
CA ASP A 283 -8.14 -15.73 -12.46
C ASP A 283 -8.30 -14.68 -11.36
N ALA A 284 -7.22 -14.03 -10.94
CA ALA A 284 -7.27 -13.03 -9.90
C ALA A 284 -7.71 -11.67 -10.44
N THR A 285 -8.40 -10.92 -9.56
CA THR A 285 -8.82 -9.54 -9.81
C THR A 285 -7.78 -8.55 -9.27
N HIS A 286 -8.20 -7.31 -9.04
CA HIS A 286 -7.38 -6.29 -8.36
C HIS A 286 -6.90 -6.72 -6.97
N TRP A 287 -7.63 -7.60 -6.31
CA TRP A 287 -7.44 -8.00 -4.91
C TRP A 287 -6.61 -9.29 -4.76
N LEU A 288 -5.59 -9.46 -5.60
CA LEU A 288 -4.87 -10.73 -5.71
C LEU A 288 -4.22 -11.20 -4.40
N GLN A 289 -3.76 -10.31 -3.51
CA GLN A 289 -3.19 -10.68 -2.20
C GLN A 289 -4.23 -11.32 -1.26
N HIS A 290 -5.52 -11.05 -1.49
CA HIS A 290 -6.62 -11.70 -0.79
C HIS A 290 -7.06 -12.99 -1.45
N GLU A 291 -7.04 -13.01 -2.78
CA GLU A 291 -7.60 -14.07 -3.63
C GLU A 291 -6.65 -15.22 -3.87
N GLU A 292 -5.34 -14.94 -3.91
CA GLU A 292 -4.27 -15.91 -4.13
C GLU A 292 -3.17 -15.79 -3.04
N PRO A 293 -3.55 -15.84 -1.74
CA PRO A 293 -2.65 -15.45 -0.66
C PRO A 293 -1.43 -16.34 -0.54
N GLU A 294 -1.57 -17.65 -0.77
CA GLU A 294 -0.47 -18.60 -0.67
C GLU A 294 0.56 -18.34 -1.76
N LYS A 295 0.11 -18.19 -3.02
CA LYS A 295 0.99 -17.96 -4.16
C LYS A 295 1.65 -16.58 -4.09
N VAL A 296 0.92 -15.55 -3.69
CA VAL A 296 1.48 -14.21 -3.48
C VAL A 296 2.54 -14.24 -2.38
N SER A 297 2.27 -14.90 -1.25
CA SER A 297 3.23 -15.02 -0.15
C SER A 297 4.49 -15.79 -0.58
N GLN A 298 4.33 -16.90 -1.28
CA GLN A 298 5.45 -17.69 -1.81
C GLN A 298 6.34 -16.83 -2.71
N LEU A 299 5.74 -16.15 -3.69
CA LEU A 299 6.48 -15.30 -4.64
C LEU A 299 7.18 -14.12 -3.94
N LEU A 300 6.58 -13.52 -2.92
CA LEU A 300 7.23 -12.47 -2.14
C LEU A 300 8.42 -13.01 -1.34
N VAL A 301 8.27 -14.17 -0.67
CA VAL A 301 9.36 -14.81 0.09
C VAL A 301 10.52 -15.17 -0.83
N GLU A 302 10.27 -15.89 -1.92
CA GLU A 302 11.27 -16.28 -2.90
C GLU A 302 12.05 -15.07 -3.43
N PHE A 303 11.34 -14.01 -3.77
CA PHE A 303 11.94 -12.81 -4.31
C PHE A 303 12.77 -12.05 -3.28
N PHE A 304 12.32 -11.95 -2.06
CA PHE A 304 13.04 -11.18 -1.05
C PHE A 304 14.23 -11.95 -0.47
N GLN A 305 14.24 -13.28 -0.55
CA GLN A 305 15.39 -14.12 -0.13
C GLN A 305 16.48 -14.25 -1.21
N SER A 306 16.14 -14.18 -2.51
CA SER A 306 17.12 -14.21 -3.60
C SER A 306 17.99 -12.96 -3.59
#